data_b0a39bbeebf7aaf70cd8d117fb1e9ae6
#
_entry.id   b0a39bbeebf7aaf70cd8d117fb1e9ae6
#
_cell.length_a   1.000
_cell.length_b   1.000
_cell.length_c   1.000
_cell.angle_alpha   90.00
_cell.angle_beta   90.00
_cell.angle_gamma   90.00
#
_symmetry.space_group_name_H-M   'P 1'
#
loop_
_entity.id
_entity.type
_entity.pdbx_description
1 polymer ?
#
loop_
_entity_poly.entity_id
_entity_poly.type
_entity_poly.pdbx_seq_one_letter_code
_entity_poly.pdbx_strand_id
1 'polypeptide(L)'
;MPHVTTFKFKAISGERQAVIDSFRRWQQERMPKVNGFIRSVLASSLDDADEFMVTVLFDSTESYNANSSDAEQGAWFQELRSHLVADPEWFNGNVELLTTV
;
A
#
# COMPACT_ATOMS: atom_id res chain seq x y z
N MET A 1 -4.48 -15.22 -12.02
CA MET A 1 -4.78 -15.34 -10.59
C MET A 1 -4.54 -14.00 -9.93
N PRO A 2 -5.47 -13.48 -9.15
CA PRO A 2 -5.28 -12.20 -8.49
C PRO A 2 -4.08 -12.25 -7.51
N HIS A 3 -3.48 -11.09 -7.36
CA HIS A 3 -2.32 -10.89 -6.51
C HIS A 3 -2.71 -10.08 -5.29
N VAL A 4 -2.18 -10.44 -4.11
CA VAL A 4 -2.33 -9.66 -2.90
C VAL A 4 -0.96 -9.28 -2.36
N THR A 5 -0.82 -8.02 -1.98
CA THR A 5 0.33 -7.55 -1.20
C THR A 5 -0.20 -6.95 0.08
N THR A 6 0.36 -7.39 1.20
CA THR A 6 0.13 -6.72 2.49
C THR A 6 1.45 -6.17 2.99
N PHE A 7 1.40 -5.03 3.64
CA PHE A 7 2.59 -4.52 4.32
C PHE A 7 2.19 -3.78 5.60
N LYS A 8 3.01 -3.99 6.60
CA LYS A 8 2.80 -3.47 7.94
C LYS A 8 3.94 -2.53 8.29
N PHE A 9 3.62 -1.38 8.88
CA PHE A 9 4.62 -0.38 9.21
C PHE A 9 4.16 0.50 10.35
N LYS A 10 5.09 1.28 10.89
CA LYS A 10 4.80 2.24 11.94
C LYS A 10 5.25 3.64 11.54
N ALA A 11 4.36 4.60 11.72
CA ALA A 11 4.66 6.01 11.47
C ALA A 11 5.58 6.56 12.57
N ILE A 12 6.45 7.49 12.20
CA ILE A 12 7.18 8.31 13.17
C ILE A 12 6.15 9.07 14.02
N SER A 13 6.40 9.16 15.32
CA SER A 13 5.50 9.85 16.24
C SER A 13 5.18 11.26 15.74
N GLY A 14 3.91 11.60 15.68
CA GLY A 14 3.43 12.88 15.16
C GLY A 14 3.25 12.94 13.65
N GLU A 15 3.63 11.90 12.90
CA GLU A 15 3.53 11.90 11.43
C GLU A 15 2.43 11.00 10.87
N ARG A 16 1.53 10.56 11.74
CA ARG A 16 0.40 9.71 11.36
C ARG A 16 -0.41 10.32 10.21
N GLN A 17 -0.72 11.61 10.28
CA GLN A 17 -1.51 12.27 9.25
C GLN A 17 -0.76 12.35 7.93
N ALA A 18 0.56 12.54 7.97
CA ALA A 18 1.38 12.55 6.76
C ALA A 18 1.32 11.20 6.03
N VAL A 19 1.28 10.09 6.78
CA VAL A 19 1.09 8.74 6.19
C VAL A 19 -0.26 8.65 5.49
N ILE A 20 -1.34 9.05 6.14
CA ILE A 20 -2.69 9.02 5.55
C ILE A 20 -2.74 9.89 4.29
N ASP A 21 -2.16 11.07 4.35
CA ASP A 21 -2.13 11.99 3.21
C ASP A 21 -1.33 11.42 2.03
N SER A 22 -0.26 10.68 2.29
CA SER A 22 0.50 9.99 1.24
C SER A 22 -0.37 9.01 0.48
N PHE A 23 -1.20 8.22 1.17
CA PHE A 23 -2.11 7.27 0.53
C PHE A 23 -3.24 7.98 -0.22
N ARG A 24 -3.73 9.11 0.28
CA ARG A 24 -4.72 9.92 -0.46
C ARG A 24 -4.13 10.45 -1.76
N ARG A 25 -2.86 10.90 -1.75
CA ARG A 25 -2.18 11.33 -2.98
C ARG A 25 -2.05 10.18 -3.96
N TRP A 26 -1.69 8.98 -3.48
CA TRP A 26 -1.65 7.81 -4.34
C TRP A 26 -2.98 7.58 -5.03
N GLN A 27 -4.06 7.63 -4.27
CA GLN A 27 -5.42 7.45 -4.78
C GLN A 27 -5.77 8.49 -5.86
N GLN A 28 -5.35 9.73 -5.67
CA GLN A 28 -5.67 10.81 -6.59
C GLN A 28 -4.76 10.86 -7.81
N GLU A 29 -3.48 10.60 -7.63
CA GLU A 29 -2.46 10.83 -8.66
C GLU A 29 -1.99 9.56 -9.35
N ARG A 30 -1.89 8.45 -8.63
CA ARG A 30 -1.37 7.19 -9.17
C ARG A 30 -2.48 6.25 -9.63
N MET A 31 -3.50 6.03 -8.82
CA MET A 31 -4.55 5.06 -9.09
C MET A 31 -5.13 5.18 -10.51
N PRO A 32 -5.43 6.38 -11.03
CA PRO A 32 -5.99 6.50 -12.39
C PRO A 32 -5.04 6.04 -13.49
N LYS A 33 -3.75 5.93 -13.21
CA LYS A 33 -2.71 5.55 -14.18
C LYS A 33 -2.24 4.10 -14.03
N VAL A 34 -2.74 3.39 -13.03
CA VAL A 34 -2.27 2.04 -12.69
C VAL A 34 -3.19 1.00 -13.29
N ASN A 35 -2.62 0.10 -14.11
CA ASN A 35 -3.37 -0.98 -14.72
C ASN A 35 -3.47 -2.16 -13.77
N GLY A 36 -4.65 -2.79 -13.74
CA GLY A 36 -4.86 -4.02 -12.98
C GLY A 36 -5.12 -3.83 -11.49
N PHE A 37 -5.07 -2.61 -10.99
CA PHE A 37 -5.42 -2.33 -9.60
C PHE A 37 -6.91 -2.62 -9.35
N ILE A 38 -7.21 -3.37 -8.29
CA ILE A 38 -8.59 -3.70 -7.91
C ILE A 38 -9.04 -2.85 -6.73
N ARG A 39 -8.35 -2.95 -5.60
CA ARG A 39 -8.66 -2.15 -4.42
C ARG A 39 -7.54 -2.23 -3.40
N SER A 40 -7.57 -1.30 -2.43
CA SER A 40 -6.68 -1.35 -1.29
C SER A 40 -7.41 -0.89 -0.03
N VAL A 41 -6.87 -1.30 1.11
CA VAL A 41 -7.35 -0.88 2.42
C VAL A 41 -6.15 -0.43 3.23
N LEU A 42 -6.22 0.79 3.75
CA LEU A 42 -5.28 1.29 4.76
C LEU A 42 -6.00 1.25 6.10
N ALA A 43 -5.43 0.54 7.06
CA ALA A 43 -6.00 0.43 8.40
C ALA A 43 -4.95 0.77 9.46
N SER A 44 -5.39 1.38 10.56
CA SER A 44 -4.51 1.58 11.73
C SER A 44 -4.91 0.62 12.83
N SER A 45 -3.94 0.25 13.67
CA SER A 45 -4.18 -0.64 14.79
C SER A 45 -5.10 0.01 15.82
N LEU A 46 -5.98 -0.80 16.41
CA LEU A 46 -6.81 -0.35 17.54
C LEU A 46 -5.99 -0.08 18.80
N ASP A 47 -4.81 -0.73 18.89
CA ASP A 47 -3.95 -0.63 20.08
C ASP A 47 -2.83 0.41 19.94
N ASP A 48 -2.46 0.76 18.70
CA ASP A 48 -1.40 1.72 18.41
C ASP A 48 -1.78 2.51 17.15
N ALA A 49 -2.14 3.77 17.34
CA ALA A 49 -2.61 4.62 16.25
C ALA A 49 -1.53 4.91 15.19
N ASP A 50 -0.25 4.70 15.51
CA ASP A 50 0.86 4.89 14.57
C ASP A 50 1.19 3.61 13.79
N GLU A 51 0.64 2.47 14.17
CA GLU A 51 0.83 1.21 13.46
C GLU A 51 -0.24 1.03 12.39
N PHE A 52 0.21 0.75 11.17
CA PHE A 52 -0.66 0.62 10.02
C PHE A 52 -0.45 -0.71 9.31
N MET A 53 -1.48 -1.17 8.63
CA MET A 53 -1.42 -2.28 7.68
C MET A 53 -2.13 -1.87 6.39
N VAL A 54 -1.53 -2.23 5.26
CA VAL A 54 -2.13 -2.02 3.95
C VAL A 54 -2.35 -3.37 3.29
N THR A 55 -3.51 -3.55 2.68
CA THR A 55 -3.80 -4.70 1.83
C THR A 55 -4.13 -4.18 0.44
N VAL A 56 -3.41 -4.66 -0.57
CA VAL A 56 -3.55 -4.22 -1.96
C VAL A 56 -3.85 -5.42 -2.82
N LEU A 57 -4.87 -5.29 -3.68
CA LEU A 57 -5.28 -6.33 -4.63
C LEU A 57 -5.04 -5.84 -6.05
N PHE A 58 -4.38 -6.69 -6.84
CA PHE A 58 -4.20 -6.50 -8.28
C PHE A 58 -4.77 -7.71 -9.01
N ASP A 59 -5.12 -7.54 -10.29
CA ASP A 59 -5.65 -8.62 -11.11
C ASP A 59 -4.62 -9.73 -11.38
N SER A 60 -3.32 -9.38 -11.32
CA SER A 60 -2.23 -10.33 -11.54
C SER A 60 -0.94 -9.84 -10.89
N THR A 61 -0.01 -10.76 -10.66
CA THR A 61 1.33 -10.43 -10.20
C THR A 61 2.09 -9.59 -11.24
N GLU A 62 1.83 -9.84 -12.51
CA GLU A 62 2.45 -9.05 -13.58
C GLU A 62 2.06 -7.58 -13.51
N SER A 63 0.77 -7.28 -13.32
CA SER A 63 0.29 -5.90 -13.16
C SER A 63 0.87 -5.25 -11.91
N TYR A 64 0.94 -6.00 -10.82
CA TYR A 64 1.55 -5.49 -9.59
C TYR A 64 3.03 -5.15 -9.80
N ASN A 65 3.78 -6.04 -10.44
CA ASN A 65 5.20 -5.81 -10.70
C ASN A 65 5.43 -4.63 -11.64
N ALA A 66 4.58 -4.46 -12.64
CA ALA A 66 4.67 -3.32 -13.55
C ALA A 66 4.51 -2.00 -12.79
N ASN A 67 3.54 -1.93 -11.86
CA ASN A 67 3.38 -0.74 -11.02
C ASN A 67 4.59 -0.55 -10.10
N SER A 68 5.07 -1.61 -9.46
CA SER A 68 6.21 -1.54 -8.53
C SER A 68 7.49 -1.06 -9.21
N SER A 69 7.63 -1.34 -10.50
CA SER A 69 8.80 -0.94 -11.29
C SER A 69 8.69 0.47 -11.88
N ASP A 70 7.53 1.11 -11.75
CA ASP A 70 7.31 2.45 -12.27
C ASP A 70 8.04 3.49 -11.41
N ALA A 71 8.75 4.41 -12.07
CA ALA A 71 9.53 5.43 -11.37
C ALA A 71 8.66 6.36 -10.51
N GLU A 72 7.43 6.65 -10.95
CA GLU A 72 6.50 7.48 -10.17
C GLU A 72 6.05 6.75 -8.90
N GLN A 73 5.85 5.43 -8.99
CA GLN A 73 5.54 4.62 -7.81
C GLN A 73 6.70 4.62 -6.83
N GLY A 74 7.92 4.48 -7.32
CA GLY A 74 9.12 4.53 -6.49
C GLY A 74 9.26 5.88 -5.77
N ALA A 75 9.02 6.97 -6.47
CA ALA A 75 9.07 8.31 -5.87
C ALA A 75 8.01 8.49 -4.77
N TRP A 76 6.79 8.00 -5.03
CA TRP A 76 5.74 8.02 -4.01
C TRP A 76 6.13 7.21 -2.78
N PHE A 77 6.68 6.01 -2.99
CA PHE A 77 7.09 5.14 -1.88
C PHE A 77 8.22 5.76 -1.06
N GLN A 78 9.18 6.42 -1.70
CA GLN A 78 10.26 7.10 -0.99
C GLN A 78 9.73 8.19 -0.06
N GLU A 79 8.73 8.93 -0.51
CA GLU A 79 8.08 9.95 0.31
C GLU A 79 7.35 9.32 1.49
N LEU A 80 6.57 8.25 1.27
CA LEU A 80 5.93 7.51 2.36
C LEU A 80 6.99 7.02 3.36
N ARG A 81 8.08 6.41 2.86
CA ARG A 81 9.14 5.86 3.72
C ARG A 81 9.74 6.90 4.64
N SER A 82 9.82 8.16 4.22
CA SER A 82 10.38 9.23 5.04
C SER A 82 9.56 9.49 6.31
N HIS A 83 8.32 9.04 6.39
CA HIS A 83 7.44 9.19 7.54
C HIS A 83 7.38 7.93 8.41
N LEU A 84 8.17 6.90 8.10
CA LEU A 84 8.15 5.62 8.81
C LEU A 84 9.38 5.44 9.68
N VAL A 85 9.22 4.74 10.81
CA VAL A 85 10.33 4.45 11.74
C VAL A 85 11.31 3.44 11.17
N ALA A 86 10.85 2.57 10.25
CA ALA A 86 11.64 1.50 9.66
C ALA A 86 11.00 1.04 8.35
N ASP A 87 11.67 0.16 7.63
CA ASP A 87 11.11 -0.45 6.43
C ASP A 87 9.87 -1.26 6.77
N PRO A 88 8.85 -1.26 5.88
CA PRO A 88 7.67 -2.09 6.09
C PRO A 88 8.00 -3.58 6.07
N GLU A 89 7.16 -4.37 6.74
CA GLU A 89 7.17 -5.82 6.62
C GLU A 89 6.21 -6.21 5.49
N TRP A 90 6.75 -6.88 4.47
CA TRP A 90 6.02 -7.19 3.24
C TRP A 90 5.59 -8.65 3.18
N PHE A 91 4.39 -8.86 2.63
CA PHE A 91 3.91 -10.18 2.21
C PHE A 91 3.32 -10.05 0.81
N ASN A 92 3.78 -10.89 -0.11
CA ASN A 92 3.26 -10.97 -1.47
C ASN A 92 2.73 -12.36 -1.71
N GLY A 93 1.53 -12.48 -2.28
CA GLY A 93 0.94 -13.78 -2.48
C GLY A 93 -0.10 -13.82 -3.58
N ASN A 94 -0.54 -15.03 -3.86
CA ASN A 94 -1.69 -15.29 -4.73
C ASN A 94 -2.95 -15.31 -3.88
N VAL A 95 -4.03 -14.75 -4.41
CA VAL A 95 -5.33 -14.84 -3.74
C VAL A 95 -5.88 -16.25 -3.96
N GLU A 96 -6.00 -17.00 -2.88
CA GLU A 96 -6.55 -18.35 -2.93
C GLU A 96 -8.08 -18.35 -2.82
N LEU A 97 -8.63 -17.39 -2.06
CA LEU A 97 -10.07 -17.25 -1.87
C LEU A 97 -10.39 -15.80 -1.57
N LEU A 98 -11.28 -15.21 -2.34
CA LEU A 98 -11.81 -13.88 -2.10
C LEU A 98 -13.32 -14.00 -1.93
N THR A 99 -13.80 -13.65 -0.74
CA THR A 99 -15.22 -13.67 -0.45
C THR A 99 -15.74 -12.24 -0.33
N THR A 100 -16.79 -11.93 -1.08
CA THR A 100 -17.43 -10.61 -1.06
C THR A 100 -18.93 -10.77 -0.87
N VAL A 101 -19.57 -9.67 -0.50
CA VAL A 101 -21.03 -9.65 -0.35
C VAL A 101 -21.67 -9.53 -1.73
#